data_c0536e7ad1e7bfa32654865fc947ccbe
#
_entry.id   c0536e7ad1e7bfa32654865fc947ccbe
#
_cell.length_a   1.000
_cell.length_b   1.000
_cell.length_c   1.000
_cell.angle_alpha   90.00
_cell.angle_beta   90.00
_cell.angle_gamma   90.00
#
_symmetry.space_group_name_H-M   'P 1'
#
loop_
_entity.id
_entity.type
_entity.pdbx_description
1 polymer ?
#
loop_
_entity_poly.entity_id
_entity_poly.type
_entity_poly.pdbx_seq_one_letter_code
_entity_poly.pdbx_strand_id
1 'polypeptide(L)'
;PHMVAISFDRHLYYPLFGFERDGDKDLVPLKLKPLGLGAPSEVAFVRDLEAFYRSNEGKKLIGPRSLYLLRNADREEKGLGFALAGNFYPDFLLWLVDDASGKQWLTFVDPKGLRNLDLSHPKLGLYKEVKILETTLAAQAKAGEAPLVLNAFVLSPTKFADLLNVGNPTKKADLESRNVLFMEDGASSYLKKLFRVLA
;
A
#
# COMPACT_ATOMS: atom_id res chain seq x y z
N PRO A 1 30.65 -18.21 -4.69
CA PRO A 1 29.39 -18.74 -5.23
C PRO A 1 28.27 -17.75 -4.96
N HIS A 2 27.52 -17.39 -6.00
CA HIS A 2 26.35 -16.55 -5.86
C HIS A 2 25.22 -17.39 -5.25
N MET A 3 24.56 -16.86 -4.23
CA MET A 3 23.39 -17.47 -3.64
C MET A 3 22.21 -16.51 -3.86
N VAL A 4 21.15 -17.00 -4.49
CA VAL A 4 19.90 -16.27 -4.65
C VAL A 4 18.88 -16.89 -3.70
N ALA A 5 18.32 -16.07 -2.82
CA ALA A 5 17.23 -16.47 -1.94
C ALA A 5 15.96 -15.72 -2.32
N ILE A 6 14.88 -16.44 -2.50
CA ILE A 6 13.55 -15.91 -2.78
C ILE A 6 12.64 -16.31 -1.62
N SER A 7 12.04 -15.32 -0.98
CA SER A 7 11.13 -15.56 0.14
C SER A 7 9.68 -15.44 -0.33
N PHE A 8 8.87 -16.46 0.00
CA PHE A 8 7.43 -16.47 -0.23
C PHE A 8 6.73 -16.55 1.12
N ASP A 9 5.73 -15.73 1.30
CA ASP A 9 4.72 -15.90 2.33
C ASP A 9 3.41 -16.33 1.67
N ARG A 10 2.59 -17.12 2.36
CA ARG A 10 1.29 -17.58 1.85
C ARG A 10 0.34 -16.44 1.46
N HIS A 11 0.57 -15.24 2.00
CA HIS A 11 -0.19 -14.03 1.74
C HIS A 11 0.43 -13.13 0.66
N LEU A 12 1.57 -13.53 0.07
CA LEU A 12 2.25 -12.83 -1.00
C LEU A 12 2.12 -13.64 -2.29
N TYR A 13 1.41 -13.09 -3.27
CA TYR A 13 1.14 -13.78 -4.53
C TYR A 13 2.36 -13.86 -5.46
N TYR A 14 3.38 -13.03 -5.21
CA TYR A 14 4.62 -12.99 -5.96
C TYR A 14 5.81 -12.92 -5.01
N PRO A 15 7.00 -13.42 -5.42
CA PRO A 15 8.20 -13.21 -4.64
C PRO A 15 8.49 -11.71 -4.56
N LEU A 16 8.23 -11.11 -3.41
CA LEU A 16 8.48 -9.69 -3.18
C LEU A 16 9.94 -9.42 -2.79
N PHE A 17 10.61 -10.44 -2.24
CA PHE A 17 12.01 -10.36 -1.87
C PHE A 17 12.83 -11.38 -2.63
N GLY A 18 13.76 -10.90 -3.43
CA GLY A 18 14.87 -11.67 -3.94
C GLY A 18 16.17 -11.05 -3.41
N PHE A 19 17.08 -11.86 -2.92
CA PHE A 19 18.36 -11.41 -2.42
C PHE A 19 19.46 -12.18 -3.12
N GLU A 20 20.49 -11.47 -3.57
CA GLU A 20 21.72 -12.03 -4.10
C GLU A 20 22.83 -11.85 -3.07
N ARG A 21 23.58 -12.91 -2.81
CA ARG A 21 24.76 -12.88 -1.95
C ARG A 21 25.99 -13.08 -2.81
N ASP A 22 26.86 -12.09 -2.83
CA ASP A 22 28.17 -12.15 -3.46
C ASP A 22 29.26 -12.31 -2.39
N GLY A 23 29.70 -13.56 -2.19
CA GLY A 23 30.70 -13.90 -1.17
C GLY A 23 30.24 -13.61 0.26
N ASP A 24 31.06 -12.88 1.02
CA ASP A 24 30.80 -12.50 2.43
C ASP A 24 30.07 -11.16 2.57
N LYS A 25 29.60 -10.57 1.48
CA LYS A 25 28.84 -9.32 1.51
C LYS A 25 27.41 -9.56 1.96
N ASP A 26 26.81 -8.50 2.51
CA ASP A 26 25.41 -8.49 2.89
C ASP A 26 24.49 -8.81 1.71
N LEU A 27 23.34 -9.42 2.01
CA LEU A 27 22.33 -9.72 1.02
C LEU A 27 21.85 -8.43 0.33
N VAL A 28 22.02 -8.35 -0.98
CA VAL A 28 21.59 -7.23 -1.81
C VAL A 28 20.24 -7.57 -2.44
N PRO A 29 19.25 -6.66 -2.41
CA PRO A 29 17.98 -6.90 -3.06
C PRO A 29 18.14 -7.15 -4.57
N LEU A 30 17.63 -8.28 -5.03
CA LEU A 30 17.61 -8.63 -6.45
C LEU A 30 16.49 -7.85 -7.15
N LYS A 31 16.81 -7.16 -8.25
CA LYS A 31 15.80 -6.52 -9.10
C LYS A 31 15.12 -7.56 -9.98
N LEU A 32 14.05 -8.13 -9.49
CA LEU A 32 13.21 -9.05 -10.27
C LEU A 32 12.27 -8.24 -11.17
N LYS A 33 12.47 -8.26 -12.48
CA LYS A 33 11.51 -7.69 -13.44
C LYS A 33 10.48 -8.77 -13.83
N PRO A 34 9.20 -8.36 -14.03
CA PRO A 34 8.65 -7.00 -13.96
C PRO A 34 8.14 -6.57 -12.58
N LEU A 35 8.12 -7.43 -11.57
CA LEU A 35 7.38 -7.25 -10.32
C LEU A 35 8.26 -7.15 -9.06
N GLY A 36 9.56 -7.02 -9.22
CA GLY A 36 10.48 -6.81 -8.09
C GLY A 36 10.29 -5.46 -7.41
N LEU A 37 10.57 -5.41 -6.12
CA LEU A 37 10.58 -4.16 -5.35
C LEU A 37 11.77 -3.30 -5.83
N GLY A 38 11.47 -2.18 -6.48
CA GLY A 38 12.49 -1.32 -7.09
C GLY A 38 12.96 -0.19 -6.19
N ALA A 39 12.10 0.28 -5.29
CA ALA A 39 12.35 1.42 -4.43
C ALA A 39 12.56 1.01 -2.96
N PRO A 40 13.49 1.67 -2.23
CA PRO A 40 13.68 1.43 -0.81
C PRO A 40 12.39 1.59 0.03
N SER A 41 11.52 2.52 -0.34
CA SER A 41 10.22 2.72 0.32
C SER A 41 9.26 1.54 0.15
N GLU A 42 9.28 0.88 -1.01
CA GLU A 42 8.49 -0.33 -1.25
C GLU A 42 8.98 -1.48 -0.36
N VAL A 43 10.30 -1.68 -0.32
CA VAL A 43 10.92 -2.69 0.55
C VAL A 43 10.60 -2.43 2.02
N ALA A 44 10.73 -1.17 2.46
CA ALA A 44 10.42 -0.77 3.83
C ALA A 44 8.95 -1.05 4.16
N PHE A 45 8.01 -0.65 3.29
CA PHE A 45 6.58 -0.92 3.50
C PHE A 45 6.28 -2.41 3.68
N VAL A 46 6.84 -3.28 2.82
CA VAL A 46 6.57 -4.73 2.90
C VAL A 46 7.14 -5.33 4.18
N ARG A 47 8.36 -4.92 4.59
CA ARG A 47 8.96 -5.36 5.85
C ARG A 47 8.17 -4.86 7.07
N ASP A 48 7.75 -3.61 7.04
CA ASP A 48 6.95 -3.02 8.10
C ASP A 48 5.60 -3.72 8.23
N LEU A 49 4.96 -4.03 7.10
CA LEU A 49 3.69 -4.76 7.06
C LEU A 49 3.85 -6.18 7.63
N GLU A 50 4.92 -6.89 7.25
CA GLU A 50 5.22 -8.23 7.78
C GLU A 50 5.41 -8.19 9.30
N ALA A 51 6.23 -7.25 9.79
CA ALA A 51 6.47 -7.08 11.22
C ALA A 51 5.18 -6.70 11.96
N PHE A 52 4.37 -5.81 11.41
CA PHE A 52 3.08 -5.40 11.97
C PHE A 52 2.10 -6.57 12.02
N TYR A 53 1.98 -7.34 10.96
CA TYR A 53 1.10 -8.52 10.89
C TYR A 53 1.42 -9.53 12.00
N ARG A 54 2.71 -9.71 12.34
CA ARG A 54 3.15 -10.61 13.40
C ARG A 54 2.98 -10.04 14.81
N SER A 55 2.82 -8.71 14.93
CA SER A 55 2.67 -8.03 16.22
C SER A 55 1.32 -8.28 16.89
N ASN A 56 1.25 -8.11 18.21
CA ASN A 56 -0.01 -8.20 18.95
C ASN A 56 -1.03 -7.16 18.50
N GLU A 57 -0.58 -5.96 18.14
CA GLU A 57 -1.44 -4.89 17.65
C GLU A 57 -1.99 -5.19 16.26
N GLY A 58 -1.14 -5.69 15.35
CA GLY A 58 -1.55 -6.13 14.02
C GLY A 58 -2.57 -7.27 14.10
N LYS A 59 -2.29 -8.29 14.90
CA LYS A 59 -3.23 -9.39 15.14
C LYS A 59 -4.59 -8.90 15.66
N LYS A 60 -4.59 -7.93 16.57
CA LYS A 60 -5.83 -7.34 17.11
C LYS A 60 -6.62 -6.58 16.05
N LEU A 61 -5.95 -5.75 15.22
CA LEU A 61 -6.60 -4.93 14.21
C LEU A 61 -7.05 -5.71 12.98
N ILE A 62 -6.28 -6.72 12.57
CA ILE A 62 -6.63 -7.60 11.45
C ILE A 62 -7.72 -8.57 11.89
N GLY A 63 -7.66 -9.06 13.13
CA GLY A 63 -8.63 -10.00 13.68
C GLY A 63 -8.62 -11.33 12.93
N PRO A 64 -9.80 -11.98 12.76
CA PRO A 64 -9.91 -13.28 12.06
C PRO A 64 -9.80 -13.16 10.53
N ARG A 65 -9.65 -11.96 9.99
CA ARG A 65 -9.63 -11.70 8.55
C ARG A 65 -8.33 -12.17 7.92
N SER A 66 -8.41 -12.67 6.70
CA SER A 66 -7.26 -13.02 5.87
C SER A 66 -6.69 -11.79 5.20
N LEU A 67 -5.37 -11.60 5.30
CA LEU A 67 -4.64 -10.47 4.70
C LEU A 67 -3.81 -10.97 3.53
N TYR A 68 -3.93 -10.30 2.39
CA TYR A 68 -3.16 -10.57 1.19
C TYR A 68 -2.50 -9.28 0.69
N LEU A 69 -1.30 -9.41 0.13
CA LEU A 69 -0.59 -8.32 -0.52
C LEU A 69 -0.21 -8.74 -1.94
N LEU A 70 -0.57 -7.91 -2.90
CA LEU A 70 -0.24 -8.08 -4.31
C LEU A 70 0.61 -6.90 -4.77
N ARG A 71 1.75 -7.16 -5.41
CA ARG A 71 2.47 -6.15 -6.16
C ARG A 71 1.71 -5.86 -7.45
N ASN A 72 1.30 -4.60 -7.63
CA ASN A 72 0.60 -4.18 -8.83
C ASN A 72 1.59 -3.91 -9.98
N ALA A 73 1.15 -4.13 -11.20
CA ALA A 73 1.93 -3.77 -12.38
C ALA A 73 1.72 -2.29 -12.74
N ASP A 74 2.77 -1.66 -13.23
CA ASP A 74 2.84 -0.22 -13.53
C ASP A 74 2.32 0.17 -14.93
N ARG A 75 1.60 -0.74 -15.62
CA ARG A 75 1.15 -0.55 -17.00
C ARG A 75 -0.32 -0.91 -17.19
N GLU A 76 -1.00 -0.13 -18.04
CA GLU A 76 -2.40 -0.30 -18.42
C GLU A 76 -2.78 -1.74 -18.80
N GLU A 77 -1.89 -2.43 -19.49
CA GLU A 77 -2.17 -3.79 -20.00
C GLU A 77 -2.15 -4.87 -18.92
N LYS A 78 -1.59 -4.58 -17.73
CA LYS A 78 -1.29 -5.60 -16.71
C LYS A 78 -1.61 -5.21 -15.28
N GLY A 79 -1.89 -3.95 -14.99
CA GLY A 79 -2.11 -3.41 -13.65
C GLY A 79 -3.50 -2.85 -13.44
N LEU A 80 -3.96 -2.83 -12.19
CA LEU A 80 -5.13 -2.08 -11.78
C LEU A 80 -4.74 -0.62 -11.57
N GLY A 81 -5.36 0.28 -12.32
CA GLY A 81 -5.08 1.71 -12.30
C GLY A 81 -6.34 2.56 -12.30
N PHE A 82 -6.16 3.85 -12.09
CA PHE A 82 -7.22 4.83 -12.07
C PHE A 82 -7.03 5.85 -13.19
N ALA A 83 -7.84 5.76 -14.23
CA ALA A 83 -7.82 6.70 -15.34
C ALA A 83 -8.12 8.15 -14.90
N LEU A 84 -8.99 8.31 -13.89
CA LEU A 84 -9.36 9.62 -13.35
C LEU A 84 -8.22 10.31 -12.59
N ALA A 85 -7.32 9.54 -11.98
CA ALA A 85 -6.13 10.06 -11.29
C ALA A 85 -4.92 10.26 -12.23
N GLY A 86 -5.15 10.52 -13.52
CA GLY A 86 -4.08 10.72 -14.49
C GLY A 86 -3.31 9.44 -14.83
N ASN A 87 -4.01 8.34 -15.04
CA ASN A 87 -3.43 7.00 -15.29
C ASN A 87 -2.49 6.55 -14.17
N PHE A 88 -2.96 6.70 -12.94
CA PHE A 88 -2.22 6.29 -11.77
C PHE A 88 -2.36 4.79 -11.48
N TYR A 89 -1.24 4.11 -11.33
CA TYR A 89 -1.12 2.71 -10.93
C TYR A 89 -0.45 2.64 -9.56
N PRO A 90 -1.21 2.34 -8.48
CA PRO A 90 -0.61 2.16 -7.16
C PRO A 90 0.31 0.96 -7.15
N ASP A 91 1.38 1.04 -6.36
CA ASP A 91 2.40 -0.02 -6.31
C ASP A 91 1.88 -1.33 -5.72
N PHE A 92 0.94 -1.25 -4.78
CA PHE A 92 0.40 -2.42 -4.09
C PHE A 92 -1.12 -2.41 -3.97
N LEU A 93 -1.67 -3.62 -3.96
CA LEU A 93 -3.04 -3.93 -3.56
C LEU A 93 -2.98 -4.72 -2.25
N LEU A 94 -3.47 -4.11 -1.18
CA LEU A 94 -3.62 -4.73 0.13
C LEU A 94 -5.07 -5.19 0.26
N TRP A 95 -5.28 -6.48 0.43
CA TRP A 95 -6.59 -7.09 0.44
C TRP A 95 -6.87 -7.75 1.77
N LEU A 96 -7.96 -7.36 2.41
CA LEU A 96 -8.45 -7.94 3.64
C LEU A 96 -9.78 -8.61 3.37
N VAL A 97 -9.93 -9.85 3.80
CA VAL A 97 -11.13 -10.66 3.55
C VAL A 97 -11.65 -11.20 4.87
N ASP A 98 -12.91 -10.97 5.14
CA ASP A 98 -13.65 -11.64 6.20
C ASP A 98 -14.27 -12.92 5.62
N ASP A 99 -13.66 -14.05 5.91
CA ASP A 99 -14.07 -15.33 5.35
C ASP A 99 -15.48 -15.75 5.85
N ALA A 100 -15.94 -15.23 6.99
CA ALA A 100 -17.24 -15.54 7.53
C ALA A 100 -18.38 -14.81 6.83
N SER A 101 -18.20 -13.53 6.51
CA SER A 101 -19.23 -12.70 5.85
C SER A 101 -19.01 -12.54 4.35
N GLY A 102 -17.83 -12.91 3.85
CA GLY A 102 -17.40 -12.62 2.48
C GLY A 102 -17.06 -11.15 2.22
N LYS A 103 -17.20 -10.27 3.23
CA LYS A 103 -16.88 -8.85 3.10
C LYS A 103 -15.40 -8.65 2.80
N GLN A 104 -15.10 -7.73 1.90
CA GLN A 104 -13.76 -7.48 1.39
C GLN A 104 -13.40 -6.01 1.50
N TRP A 105 -12.14 -5.73 1.85
CA TRP A 105 -11.54 -4.40 1.80
C TRP A 105 -10.34 -4.46 0.86
N LEU A 106 -10.44 -3.78 -0.26
CA LEU A 106 -9.34 -3.62 -1.22
C LEU A 106 -8.74 -2.23 -1.04
N THR A 107 -7.48 -2.18 -0.69
CA THR A 107 -6.77 -0.95 -0.39
C THR A 107 -5.61 -0.78 -1.36
N PHE A 108 -5.62 0.33 -2.08
CA PHE A 108 -4.55 0.74 -2.97
C PHE A 108 -3.47 1.46 -2.15
N VAL A 109 -2.22 1.00 -2.23
CA VAL A 109 -1.11 1.55 -1.45
C VAL A 109 0.03 1.95 -2.36
N ASP A 110 0.46 3.22 -2.26
CA ASP A 110 1.58 3.78 -3.06
C ASP A 110 2.65 4.36 -2.13
N PRO A 111 3.75 3.61 -1.85
CA PRO A 111 4.88 4.11 -1.07
C PRO A 111 5.74 5.08 -1.90
N LYS A 112 5.40 6.37 -1.93
CA LYS A 112 6.03 7.36 -2.80
C LYS A 112 6.50 8.60 -2.08
N GLY A 113 7.71 9.09 -2.47
CA GLY A 113 8.23 10.37 -2.01
C GLY A 113 7.36 11.54 -2.47
N LEU A 114 7.01 12.42 -1.54
CA LEU A 114 6.14 13.58 -1.76
C LEU A 114 6.89 14.91 -1.77
N ARG A 115 8.23 14.90 -1.79
CA ARG A 115 9.06 16.11 -1.58
C ARG A 115 8.64 17.30 -2.46
N ASN A 116 8.33 17.05 -3.72
CA ASN A 116 8.00 18.07 -4.70
C ASN A 116 6.52 18.02 -5.12
N LEU A 117 5.67 17.35 -4.36
CA LEU A 117 4.28 17.14 -4.74
C LEU A 117 3.44 18.34 -4.31
N ASP A 118 2.75 18.95 -5.26
CA ASP A 118 1.77 19.99 -5.01
C ASP A 118 0.50 19.39 -4.37
N LEU A 119 -0.19 20.18 -3.52
CA LEU A 119 -1.45 19.74 -2.88
C LEU A 119 -2.60 19.50 -3.88
N SER A 120 -2.51 20.06 -5.07
CA SER A 120 -3.46 19.85 -6.17
C SER A 120 -3.18 18.58 -6.96
N HIS A 121 -2.08 17.88 -6.67
CA HIS A 121 -1.70 16.69 -7.43
C HIS A 121 -2.78 15.60 -7.33
N PRO A 122 -3.22 15.01 -8.45
CA PRO A 122 -4.32 14.03 -8.49
C PRO A 122 -4.19 12.88 -7.50
N LYS A 123 -2.97 12.42 -7.20
CA LYS A 123 -2.71 11.37 -6.20
C LYS A 123 -3.25 11.70 -4.81
N LEU A 124 -3.26 12.99 -4.43
CA LEU A 124 -3.79 13.42 -3.14
C LEU A 124 -5.31 13.46 -3.11
N GLY A 125 -5.97 13.27 -4.26
CA GLY A 125 -7.42 13.12 -4.41
C GLY A 125 -7.88 11.66 -4.44
N LEU A 126 -6.97 10.70 -4.58
CA LEU A 126 -7.27 9.29 -4.80
C LEU A 126 -8.21 8.69 -3.74
N TYR A 127 -8.07 9.11 -2.47
CA TYR A 127 -8.94 8.67 -1.38
C TYR A 127 -10.43 8.98 -1.60
N LYS A 128 -10.76 10.04 -2.38
CA LYS A 128 -12.14 10.37 -2.78
C LYS A 128 -12.57 9.56 -3.99
N GLU A 129 -11.71 9.43 -4.98
CA GLU A 129 -12.01 8.75 -6.24
C GLU A 129 -12.34 7.27 -6.01
N VAL A 130 -11.61 6.60 -5.12
CA VAL A 130 -11.92 5.20 -4.78
C VAL A 130 -13.29 5.06 -4.11
N LYS A 131 -13.78 6.07 -3.39
CA LYS A 131 -15.12 6.05 -2.79
C LYS A 131 -16.23 6.27 -3.82
N ILE A 132 -15.98 7.04 -4.86
CA ILE A 132 -16.89 7.16 -6.00
C ILE A 132 -16.98 5.81 -6.74
N LEU A 133 -15.82 5.17 -6.98
CA LEU A 133 -15.77 3.85 -7.57
C LEU A 133 -16.49 2.80 -6.71
N GLU A 134 -16.28 2.81 -5.39
CA GLU A 134 -16.97 1.93 -4.43
C GLU A 134 -18.49 2.06 -4.57
N THR A 135 -18.98 3.29 -4.61
CA THR A 135 -20.42 3.57 -4.78
C THR A 135 -20.95 3.05 -6.11
N THR A 136 -20.18 3.22 -7.19
CA THR A 136 -20.54 2.73 -8.53
C THR A 136 -20.62 1.19 -8.57
N LEU A 137 -19.61 0.52 -7.98
CA LEU A 137 -19.58 -0.94 -7.89
C LEU A 137 -20.71 -1.48 -7.02
N ALA A 138 -20.98 -0.83 -5.88
CA ALA A 138 -22.09 -1.21 -5.01
C ALA A 138 -23.47 -1.10 -5.72
N ALA A 139 -23.65 -0.10 -6.58
CA ALA A 139 -24.87 0.06 -7.38
C ALA A 139 -25.02 -1.02 -8.47
N GLN A 140 -23.93 -1.64 -8.89
CA GLN A 140 -23.93 -2.72 -9.90
C GLN A 140 -23.92 -4.12 -9.27
N ALA A 141 -23.73 -4.22 -7.96
CA ALA A 141 -23.68 -5.48 -7.24
C ALA A 141 -25.02 -6.22 -7.32
N LYS A 142 -24.97 -7.53 -7.48
CA LYS A 142 -26.14 -8.38 -7.47
C LYS A 142 -26.63 -8.62 -6.05
N ALA A 143 -27.91 -8.93 -5.91
CA ALA A 143 -28.47 -9.30 -4.61
C ALA A 143 -27.72 -10.52 -4.02
N GLY A 144 -27.21 -10.37 -2.80
CA GLY A 144 -26.43 -11.40 -2.10
C GLY A 144 -24.92 -11.36 -2.35
N GLU A 145 -24.42 -10.46 -3.20
CA GLU A 145 -22.96 -10.24 -3.28
C GLU A 145 -22.45 -9.57 -2.02
N ALA A 146 -21.30 -10.06 -1.55
CA ALA A 146 -20.66 -9.52 -0.35
C ALA A 146 -20.13 -8.09 -0.59
N PRO A 147 -20.21 -7.19 0.39
CA PRO A 147 -19.76 -5.81 0.25
C PRO A 147 -18.28 -5.73 -0.05
N LEU A 148 -17.91 -4.89 -1.01
CA LEU A 148 -16.53 -4.49 -1.29
C LEU A 148 -16.30 -3.05 -0.82
N VAL A 149 -15.34 -2.86 0.08
CA VAL A 149 -14.92 -1.55 0.59
C VAL A 149 -13.60 -1.17 -0.08
N LEU A 150 -13.55 0.00 -0.71
CA LEU A 150 -12.34 0.49 -1.36
C LEU A 150 -11.65 1.59 -0.54
N ASN A 151 -10.34 1.51 -0.44
CA ASN A 151 -9.51 2.54 0.19
C ASN A 151 -8.27 2.80 -0.66
N ALA A 152 -7.66 3.97 -0.46
CA ALA A 152 -6.38 4.31 -1.05
C ALA A 152 -5.53 5.09 -0.06
N PHE A 153 -4.24 4.77 -0.02
CA PHE A 153 -3.25 5.43 0.82
C PHE A 153 -1.99 5.75 0.04
N VAL A 154 -1.45 6.93 0.29
CA VAL A 154 -0.09 7.29 -0.10
C VAL A 154 0.79 7.20 1.15
N LEU A 155 1.87 6.41 1.08
CA LEU A 155 2.83 6.27 2.17
C LEU A 155 4.08 7.07 1.85
N SER A 156 4.27 8.20 2.53
CA SER A 156 5.40 9.08 2.27
C SER A 156 6.65 8.63 3.03
N PRO A 157 7.73 8.24 2.33
CA PRO A 157 9.05 8.14 2.93
C PRO A 157 9.69 9.51 3.18
N THR A 158 9.19 10.57 2.53
CA THR A 158 9.61 11.95 2.79
C THR A 158 8.99 12.41 4.10
N LYS A 159 9.82 12.95 4.99
CA LYS A 159 9.34 13.52 6.26
C LYS A 159 8.42 14.70 6.01
N PHE A 160 7.46 14.93 6.91
CA PHE A 160 6.56 16.07 6.78
C PHE A 160 7.31 17.41 6.73
N ALA A 161 8.35 17.56 7.54
CA ALA A 161 9.20 18.76 7.57
C ALA A 161 9.98 19.01 6.27
N ASP A 162 10.19 17.98 5.45
CA ASP A 162 10.97 18.06 4.20
C ASP A 162 10.08 18.30 2.96
N LEU A 163 8.78 18.51 3.14
CA LEU A 163 7.86 18.83 2.06
C LEU A 163 8.05 20.27 1.59
N LEU A 164 8.34 20.49 0.31
CA LEU A 164 8.67 21.81 -0.23
C LEU A 164 7.47 22.60 -0.75
N ASN A 165 6.43 21.93 -1.26
CA ASN A 165 5.36 22.56 -2.04
C ASN A 165 3.96 22.40 -1.42
N VAL A 166 3.89 22.17 -0.12
CA VAL A 166 2.59 21.94 0.54
C VAL A 166 1.82 23.20 0.92
N GLY A 167 2.26 24.38 0.48
CA GLY A 167 1.59 25.63 0.81
C GLY A 167 1.53 25.89 2.33
N ASN A 168 1.50 27.13 2.73
CA ASN A 168 1.38 27.50 4.15
C ASN A 168 -0.05 27.99 4.42
N PRO A 169 -0.81 27.46 5.41
CA PRO A 169 -0.37 26.60 6.53
C PRO A 169 -0.90 25.16 6.45
N THR A 170 -0.31 24.30 5.63
CA THR A 170 -0.69 22.88 5.63
C THR A 170 -0.20 22.18 6.87
N LYS A 171 -1.11 21.55 7.60
CA LYS A 171 -0.78 20.72 8.76
C LYS A 171 -0.64 19.26 8.34
N LYS A 172 0.19 18.51 9.06
CA LYS A 172 0.32 17.06 8.84
C LYS A 172 -1.04 16.36 8.89
N ALA A 173 -1.90 16.76 9.84
CA ALA A 173 -3.25 16.22 9.96
C ALA A 173 -4.13 16.43 8.72
N ASP A 174 -3.92 17.51 7.96
CA ASP A 174 -4.68 17.78 6.72
C ASP A 174 -4.30 16.77 5.62
N LEU A 175 -3.04 16.37 5.57
CA LEU A 175 -2.57 15.31 4.67
C LEU A 175 -3.04 13.93 5.15
N GLU A 176 -2.97 13.67 6.45
CA GLU A 176 -3.47 12.41 7.02
C GLU A 176 -4.97 12.23 6.80
N SER A 177 -5.78 13.31 6.82
CA SER A 177 -7.21 13.26 6.49
C SER A 177 -7.49 12.90 5.03
N ARG A 178 -6.47 12.99 4.16
CA ARG A 178 -6.49 12.56 2.76
C ARG A 178 -5.83 11.20 2.55
N ASN A 179 -5.68 10.40 3.63
CA ASN A 179 -5.00 9.11 3.61
C ASN A 179 -3.53 9.18 3.16
N VAL A 180 -2.85 10.30 3.43
CA VAL A 180 -1.40 10.41 3.28
C VAL A 180 -0.76 10.12 4.63
N LEU A 181 -0.05 9.01 4.74
CA LEU A 181 0.61 8.58 5.98
C LEU A 181 2.12 8.71 5.83
N PHE A 182 2.80 9.05 6.92
CA PHE A 182 4.25 9.28 6.92
C PHE A 182 4.98 8.10 7.56
N MET A 183 5.90 7.49 6.80
CA MET A 183 6.68 6.35 7.27
C MET A 183 7.64 6.73 8.41
N GLU A 184 8.00 8.02 8.53
CA GLU A 184 8.78 8.56 9.65
C GLU A 184 8.12 8.35 11.02
N ASP A 185 6.79 8.21 11.08
CA ASP A 185 6.06 7.94 12.31
C ASP A 185 6.33 6.54 12.87
N GLY A 186 7.06 5.73 12.14
CA GLY A 186 7.36 4.34 12.45
C GLY A 186 6.26 3.37 12.02
N ALA A 187 6.67 2.14 11.73
CA ALA A 187 5.82 1.07 11.18
C ALA A 187 4.53 0.86 11.98
N SER A 188 4.64 0.75 13.30
CA SER A 188 3.47 0.55 14.17
C SER A 188 2.47 1.70 14.09
N SER A 189 2.94 2.94 13.98
CA SER A 189 2.08 4.12 13.97
C SER A 189 1.31 4.27 12.66
N TYR A 190 2.00 4.29 11.51
CA TYR A 190 1.34 4.54 10.23
C TYR A 190 0.48 3.34 9.80
N LEU A 191 0.91 2.11 10.05
CA LEU A 191 0.11 0.92 9.77
C LEU A 191 -1.12 0.81 10.68
N LYS A 192 -1.00 1.18 11.94
CA LYS A 192 -2.16 1.28 12.83
C LYS A 192 -3.20 2.28 12.31
N LYS A 193 -2.79 3.45 11.81
CA LYS A 193 -3.70 4.40 11.18
C LYS A 193 -4.37 3.79 9.95
N LEU A 194 -3.60 3.12 9.07
CA LEU A 194 -4.11 2.45 7.90
C LEU A 194 -5.16 1.39 8.28
N PHE A 195 -4.82 0.45 9.16
CA PHE A 195 -5.73 -0.63 9.53
C PHE A 195 -6.95 -0.19 10.34
N ARG A 196 -6.90 0.95 11.05
CA ARG A 196 -8.09 1.53 11.70
C ARG A 196 -9.14 2.01 10.72
N VAL A 197 -8.76 2.45 9.54
CA VAL A 197 -9.71 2.80 8.47
C VAL A 197 -10.36 1.56 7.87
N LEU A 198 -9.70 0.40 8.00
CA LEU A 198 -10.17 -0.90 7.49
C LEU A 198 -10.95 -1.70 8.55
N ALA A 199 -11.13 -1.17 9.74
CA ALA A 199 -11.78 -1.87 10.86
C ALA A 199 -13.30 -1.94 10.76
#